data_1177aeb8f4d6e3e36bd794bca4a161e9
#
_entry.id   1177aeb8f4d6e3e36bd794bca4a161e9
#
_cell.length_a   1.000
_cell.length_b   1.000
_cell.length_c   1.000
_cell.angle_alpha   90.00
_cell.angle_beta   90.00
_cell.angle_gamma   90.00
#
_symmetry.space_group_name_H-M   'P 1'
#
loop_
_entity.id
_entity.type
_entity.pdbx_description
1 polymer ?
#
loop_
_entity_poly.entity_id
_entity_poly.type
_entity_poly.pdbx_seq_one_letter_code
_entity_poly.pdbx_strand_id
1 'polypeptide(L)'
;KAPIGYVVNDNYINISVDTDTAFETDGDTNDAIITVEYSDAPAVGELTVEKKGEVLDGFKGGLFANSEDKEFVYKEGSLAGAVFKVYAAEDIFTADKQKDADGNRTKYYSKGDLVATLTTGKDGKAVAKNLPLGQYKVVEVTAPDGYVLNPNEQTVTFTYVDDKTPVIKESLTFSNDRQKLDMSVTKLDSEDNTPIAGAVFGLYADEDIKNVDGKVIIEKGTLLEKATSDENGKITFVKDYPFAKYVAKEIEKPAGYVTNEEVVNFDTKYQGQDVKTAVYNSEYKNTPTTFEF
;
A
#
# COMPACT_ATOMS: atom_id res chain seq x y z
N LYS A 1 8.69 -5.77 -43.00
CA LYS A 1 8.88 -6.50 -41.72
C LYS A 1 9.86 -5.72 -40.87
N ALA A 2 9.44 -5.27 -39.70
CA ALA A 2 10.33 -4.58 -38.77
C ALA A 2 11.42 -5.54 -38.22
N PRO A 3 12.56 -5.00 -37.78
CA PRO A 3 13.56 -5.77 -37.03
C PRO A 3 12.95 -6.30 -35.70
N ILE A 4 13.57 -7.37 -35.15
CA ILE A 4 13.17 -7.89 -33.83
C ILE A 4 13.29 -6.79 -32.78
N GLY A 5 12.21 -6.59 -32.01
CA GLY A 5 12.11 -5.55 -31.00
C GLY A 5 11.48 -4.24 -31.48
N TYR A 6 11.14 -4.15 -32.75
CA TYR A 6 10.52 -2.96 -33.37
C TYR A 6 9.16 -3.30 -33.97
N VAL A 7 8.31 -2.28 -34.08
CA VAL A 7 6.96 -2.35 -34.65
C VAL A 7 6.99 -1.78 -36.06
N VAL A 8 6.29 -2.44 -36.98
CA VAL A 8 6.18 -1.99 -38.37
C VAL A 8 5.57 -0.59 -38.42
N ASN A 9 6.22 0.29 -39.15
CA ASN A 9 5.68 1.60 -39.49
C ASN A 9 4.90 1.49 -40.83
N ASP A 10 3.58 1.59 -40.75
CA ASP A 10 2.69 1.46 -41.92
C ASP A 10 2.51 2.78 -42.72
N ASN A 11 3.27 3.81 -42.39
CA ASN A 11 3.23 5.09 -43.14
C ASN A 11 3.83 4.93 -44.53
N TYR A 12 3.26 5.65 -45.51
CA TYR A 12 3.78 5.70 -46.86
C TYR A 12 4.72 6.88 -47.03
N ILE A 13 5.82 6.67 -47.73
CA ILE A 13 6.67 7.74 -48.20
C ILE A 13 6.35 7.97 -49.69
N ASN A 14 5.78 9.12 -50.01
CA ASN A 14 5.53 9.52 -51.39
C ASN A 14 6.79 10.17 -51.95
N ILE A 15 7.35 9.58 -53.00
CA ILE A 15 8.47 10.13 -53.73
C ILE A 15 7.92 10.65 -55.05
N SER A 16 8.04 11.98 -55.27
CA SER A 16 7.70 12.61 -56.53
C SER A 16 9.00 12.98 -57.21
N VAL A 17 9.18 12.50 -58.44
CA VAL A 17 10.34 12.76 -59.25
C VAL A 17 9.88 13.54 -60.49
N ASP A 18 10.36 14.74 -60.65
CA ASP A 18 10.10 15.60 -61.81
C ASP A 18 11.41 16.09 -62.44
N THR A 19 11.29 16.88 -63.44
CA THR A 19 12.47 17.40 -64.25
C THR A 19 13.36 18.34 -63.42
N ASP A 20 12.87 18.87 -62.31
CA ASP A 20 13.59 19.82 -61.46
C ASP A 20 14.15 19.14 -60.19
N THR A 21 13.95 17.82 -60.02
CA THR A 21 14.44 17.06 -58.88
C THR A 21 15.96 16.94 -58.96
N ALA A 22 16.65 17.42 -57.92
CA ALA A 22 18.10 17.27 -57.79
C ALA A 22 18.42 15.87 -57.27
N PHE A 23 19.30 15.15 -57.93
CA PHE A 23 19.76 13.83 -57.55
C PHE A 23 21.24 13.85 -57.15
N GLU A 24 21.58 13.03 -56.15
CA GLU A 24 22.96 12.55 -56.00
C GLU A 24 23.20 11.46 -57.03
N THR A 25 24.38 11.43 -57.66
CA THR A 25 24.73 10.40 -58.62
C THR A 25 25.71 9.40 -58.01
N ASP A 26 25.50 8.11 -58.27
CA ASP A 26 26.53 7.10 -58.09
C ASP A 26 27.68 7.36 -59.06
N GLY A 27 28.87 7.60 -58.54
CA GLY A 27 30.04 7.96 -59.32
C GLY A 27 30.48 6.87 -60.31
N ASP A 28 30.07 5.61 -60.15
CA ASP A 28 30.48 4.49 -60.99
C ASP A 28 29.48 4.20 -62.12
N THR A 29 28.17 4.35 -61.88
CA THR A 29 27.11 4.01 -62.84
C THR A 29 26.40 5.24 -63.42
N ASN A 30 26.59 6.40 -62.83
CA ASN A 30 25.86 7.65 -63.13
C ASN A 30 24.34 7.54 -62.94
N ASP A 31 23.89 6.59 -62.10
CA ASP A 31 22.50 6.42 -61.73
C ASP A 31 22.07 7.48 -60.72
N ALA A 32 20.83 7.93 -60.81
CA ALA A 32 20.26 8.88 -59.86
C ALA A 32 19.87 8.13 -58.57
N ILE A 33 20.34 8.63 -57.41
CA ILE A 33 20.09 8.04 -56.11
C ILE A 33 19.06 8.92 -55.34
N ILE A 34 18.00 8.30 -54.84
CA ILE A 34 17.07 8.89 -53.88
C ILE A 34 17.21 8.16 -52.60
N THR A 35 17.72 8.84 -51.55
CA THR A 35 17.82 8.29 -50.18
C THR A 35 16.56 8.61 -49.44
N VAL A 36 15.92 7.59 -48.87
CA VAL A 36 14.74 7.72 -48.05
C VAL A 36 15.02 7.11 -46.69
N GLU A 37 14.91 7.92 -45.65
CA GLU A 37 15.01 7.44 -44.28
C GLU A 37 13.65 6.93 -43.79
N TYR A 38 13.63 5.76 -43.20
CA TYR A 38 12.44 5.12 -42.65
C TYR A 38 12.77 4.51 -41.31
N SER A 39 12.00 4.86 -40.28
CA SER A 39 12.25 4.40 -38.93
C SER A 39 11.06 3.61 -38.33
N ASP A 40 11.38 2.50 -37.71
CA ASP A 40 10.44 1.72 -36.91
C ASP A 40 10.53 2.12 -35.42
N ALA A 41 9.40 2.14 -34.71
CA ALA A 41 9.38 2.42 -33.29
C ALA A 41 9.73 1.15 -32.49
N PRO A 42 10.48 1.26 -31.38
CA PRO A 42 10.71 0.11 -30.53
C PRO A 42 9.43 -0.35 -29.84
N ALA A 43 9.22 -1.66 -29.70
CA ALA A 43 8.23 -2.21 -28.81
C ALA A 43 8.63 -1.93 -27.35
N VAL A 44 7.64 -1.57 -26.51
CA VAL A 44 7.87 -1.15 -25.13
C VAL A 44 6.97 -1.90 -24.15
N GLY A 45 7.37 -1.93 -22.88
CA GLY A 45 6.58 -2.44 -21.77
C GLY A 45 5.73 -1.34 -21.12
N GLU A 46 4.55 -1.74 -20.62
CA GLU A 46 3.72 -0.98 -19.68
C GLU A 46 3.49 -1.85 -18.44
N LEU A 47 4.03 -1.41 -17.30
CA LEU A 47 3.85 -2.07 -16.00
C LEU A 47 2.76 -1.39 -15.21
N THR A 48 1.74 -2.14 -14.79
CA THR A 48 0.77 -1.73 -13.79
C THR A 48 1.12 -2.37 -12.45
N VAL A 49 1.32 -1.55 -11.41
CA VAL A 49 1.42 -2.01 -10.03
C VAL A 49 0.07 -1.79 -9.36
N GLU A 50 -0.50 -2.85 -8.76
CA GLU A 50 -1.73 -2.80 -7.99
C GLU A 50 -1.42 -2.99 -6.50
N LYS A 51 -2.00 -2.13 -5.64
CA LYS A 51 -1.84 -2.18 -4.19
C LYS A 51 -3.13 -2.54 -3.51
N LYS A 52 -3.08 -3.58 -2.67
CA LYS A 52 -4.20 -4.15 -1.93
C LYS A 52 -3.91 -4.18 -0.42
N GLY A 53 -4.97 -4.29 0.37
CA GLY A 53 -4.92 -4.55 1.81
C GLY A 53 -6.30 -4.54 2.43
N GLU A 54 -6.38 -4.85 3.72
CA GLU A 54 -7.65 -4.83 4.46
C GLU A 54 -8.12 -3.39 4.67
N VAL A 55 -9.35 -3.09 4.27
CA VAL A 55 -10.04 -1.82 4.55
C VAL A 55 -11.28 -2.09 5.40
N LEU A 56 -11.62 -1.15 6.28
CA LEU A 56 -12.79 -1.26 7.13
C LEU A 56 -14.07 -1.22 6.28
N ASP A 57 -14.84 -2.30 6.31
CA ASP A 57 -16.07 -2.45 5.54
C ASP A 57 -17.32 -2.16 6.37
N GLY A 58 -17.39 -2.73 7.57
CA GLY A 58 -18.59 -2.65 8.37
C GLY A 58 -18.39 -3.04 9.82
N PHE A 59 -19.52 -3.23 10.50
CA PHE A 59 -19.60 -3.67 11.88
C PHE A 59 -20.75 -4.68 12.03
N LYS A 60 -20.47 -5.84 12.62
CA LYS A 60 -21.46 -6.83 13.00
C LYS A 60 -21.96 -6.57 14.42
N GLY A 61 -23.18 -6.96 14.72
CA GLY A 61 -23.82 -6.74 16.00
C GLY A 61 -24.59 -5.41 16.00
N GLY A 62 -25.91 -5.45 16.07
CA GLY A 62 -26.77 -4.27 16.19
C GLY A 62 -26.60 -3.56 17.54
N LEU A 63 -27.24 -2.38 17.70
CA LEU A 63 -27.26 -1.59 18.93
C LEU A 63 -27.64 -2.39 20.20
N PHE A 64 -28.47 -3.43 20.04
CA PHE A 64 -28.96 -4.29 21.13
C PHE A 64 -28.20 -5.63 21.22
N ALA A 65 -27.18 -5.89 20.40
CA ALA A 65 -26.36 -7.08 20.51
C ALA A 65 -25.48 -7.03 21.76
N ASN A 66 -25.21 -8.21 22.35
CA ASN A 66 -24.22 -8.31 23.43
C ASN A 66 -22.86 -7.81 22.93
N SER A 67 -22.04 -7.26 23.81
CA SER A 67 -20.71 -6.77 23.42
C SER A 67 -19.84 -7.87 22.79
N GLU A 68 -20.06 -9.12 23.12
CA GLU A 68 -19.36 -10.30 22.59
C GLU A 68 -19.65 -10.52 21.10
N ASP A 69 -20.87 -10.20 20.64
CA ASP A 69 -21.31 -10.38 19.27
C ASP A 69 -20.91 -9.21 18.33
N LYS A 70 -20.27 -8.17 18.89
CA LYS A 70 -19.85 -6.98 18.15
C LYS A 70 -18.45 -7.17 17.57
N GLU A 71 -18.30 -6.97 16.25
CA GLU A 71 -17.04 -7.18 15.53
C GLU A 71 -16.88 -6.19 14.38
N PHE A 72 -15.70 -5.59 14.24
CA PHE A 72 -15.33 -4.86 13.03
C PHE A 72 -15.08 -5.82 11.87
N VAL A 73 -15.61 -5.50 10.73
CA VAL A 73 -15.50 -6.32 9.51
C VAL A 73 -14.61 -5.62 8.51
N TYR A 74 -13.62 -6.35 8.01
CA TYR A 74 -12.69 -5.87 7.00
C TYR A 74 -12.88 -6.65 5.71
N LYS A 75 -12.56 -6.00 4.59
CA LYS A 75 -12.50 -6.63 3.25
C LYS A 75 -11.21 -6.23 2.55
N GLU A 76 -10.81 -7.00 1.55
CA GLU A 76 -9.74 -6.56 0.66
C GLU A 76 -10.19 -5.35 -0.14
N GLY A 77 -9.34 -4.33 -0.19
CA GLY A 77 -9.58 -3.09 -0.92
C GLY A 77 -8.32 -2.56 -1.58
N SER A 78 -8.50 -1.57 -2.44
CA SER A 78 -7.42 -0.84 -3.10
C SER A 78 -6.81 0.20 -2.17
N LEU A 79 -5.48 0.32 -2.16
CA LEU A 79 -4.76 1.24 -1.28
C LEU A 79 -4.03 2.32 -2.08
N ALA A 80 -4.34 3.58 -1.77
CA ALA A 80 -3.64 4.75 -2.30
C ALA A 80 -2.40 5.10 -1.47
N GLY A 81 -1.41 5.76 -2.09
CA GLY A 81 -0.27 6.35 -1.40
C GLY A 81 0.93 5.43 -1.19
N ALA A 82 0.87 4.15 -1.61
CA ALA A 82 2.04 3.28 -1.64
C ALA A 82 3.06 3.78 -2.67
N VAL A 83 4.34 3.81 -2.29
CA VAL A 83 5.44 4.20 -3.18
C VAL A 83 6.28 2.99 -3.54
N PHE A 84 6.43 2.78 -4.84
CA PHE A 84 7.25 1.73 -5.43
C PHE A 84 8.44 2.29 -6.19
N LYS A 85 9.56 1.58 -6.16
CA LYS A 85 10.70 1.81 -7.04
C LYS A 85 10.85 0.64 -8.00
N VAL A 86 11.05 0.97 -9.26
CA VAL A 86 11.31 0.01 -10.35
C VAL A 86 12.78 0.11 -10.72
N TYR A 87 13.50 -0.99 -10.65
CA TYR A 87 14.92 -1.07 -10.96
C TYR A 87 15.13 -2.01 -12.15
N ALA A 88 16.15 -1.76 -12.97
CA ALA A 88 16.63 -2.73 -13.94
C ALA A 88 17.19 -3.96 -13.22
N ALA A 89 16.65 -5.15 -13.48
CA ALA A 89 17.11 -6.40 -12.87
C ALA A 89 18.33 -7.00 -13.61
N GLU A 90 18.58 -6.51 -14.82
CA GLU A 90 19.71 -6.87 -15.68
C GLU A 90 20.20 -5.63 -16.46
N ASP A 91 21.30 -5.75 -17.20
CA ASP A 91 21.68 -4.74 -18.17
C ASP A 91 20.71 -4.76 -19.35
N ILE A 92 20.03 -3.62 -19.61
CA ILE A 92 19.01 -3.48 -20.65
C ILE A 92 19.58 -2.72 -21.83
N PHE A 93 19.51 -3.33 -23.00
CA PHE A 93 20.07 -2.80 -24.25
C PHE A 93 18.97 -2.56 -25.29
N THR A 94 19.32 -1.82 -26.37
CA THR A 94 18.47 -1.71 -27.54
C THR A 94 18.13 -3.09 -28.13
N ALA A 95 16.90 -3.24 -28.60
CA ALA A 95 16.38 -4.54 -29.06
C ALA A 95 17.00 -4.99 -30.39
N ASP A 96 17.45 -4.05 -31.24
CA ASP A 96 18.03 -4.32 -32.56
C ASP A 96 19.38 -5.02 -32.51
N LYS A 97 20.02 -5.13 -31.34
CA LYS A 97 21.36 -5.67 -31.15
C LYS A 97 22.44 -4.95 -31.96
N GLN A 98 22.15 -3.76 -32.48
CA GLN A 98 23.14 -2.95 -33.17
C GLN A 98 24.29 -2.58 -32.24
N LYS A 99 25.47 -2.48 -32.85
CA LYS A 99 26.70 -2.10 -32.17
C LYS A 99 27.18 -0.77 -32.75
N ASP A 100 27.75 0.06 -31.89
CA ASP A 100 28.48 1.27 -32.34
C ASP A 100 29.76 0.91 -33.05
N ALA A 101 30.50 1.95 -33.50
CA ALA A 101 31.77 1.77 -34.21
C ALA A 101 32.84 1.01 -33.41
N ASP A 102 32.75 1.03 -32.06
CA ASP A 102 33.65 0.36 -31.14
C ASP A 102 33.17 -1.07 -30.79
N GLY A 103 32.06 -1.51 -31.38
CA GLY A 103 31.48 -2.84 -31.16
C GLY A 103 30.62 -2.99 -29.94
N ASN A 104 30.25 -1.90 -29.24
CA ASN A 104 29.39 -1.91 -28.06
C ASN A 104 27.93 -1.76 -28.45
N ARG A 105 27.04 -2.44 -27.70
CA ARG A 105 25.60 -2.25 -27.83
C ARG A 105 25.17 -1.01 -27.06
N THR A 106 24.21 -0.26 -27.60
CA THR A 106 23.57 0.85 -26.88
C THR A 106 22.81 0.30 -25.68
N LYS A 107 23.17 0.78 -24.49
CA LYS A 107 22.58 0.38 -23.22
C LYS A 107 21.61 1.47 -22.74
N TYR A 108 20.38 1.07 -22.41
CA TYR A 108 19.41 1.94 -21.76
C TYR A 108 19.65 2.06 -20.26
N TYR A 109 19.83 0.89 -19.58
CA TYR A 109 20.03 0.80 -18.14
C TYR A 109 21.06 -0.24 -17.78
N SER A 110 21.85 0.02 -16.77
CA SER A 110 22.67 -0.98 -16.10
C SER A 110 21.85 -1.69 -15.01
N LYS A 111 22.20 -2.94 -14.73
CA LYS A 111 21.61 -3.68 -13.62
C LYS A 111 21.69 -2.87 -12.33
N GLY A 112 20.56 -2.68 -11.66
CA GLY A 112 20.43 -1.92 -10.41
C GLY A 112 20.05 -0.45 -10.59
N ASP A 113 20.04 0.08 -11.83
CA ASP A 113 19.61 1.46 -12.08
C ASP A 113 18.14 1.65 -11.71
N LEU A 114 17.82 2.78 -11.06
CA LEU A 114 16.45 3.21 -10.82
C LEU A 114 15.82 3.70 -12.12
N VAL A 115 14.76 3.02 -12.55
CA VAL A 115 14.06 3.27 -13.80
C VAL A 115 12.83 4.16 -13.61
N ALA A 116 12.06 3.90 -12.54
CA ALA A 116 10.85 4.65 -12.22
C ALA A 116 10.55 4.65 -10.72
N THR A 117 9.87 5.71 -10.28
CA THR A 117 9.22 5.77 -8.97
C THR A 117 7.73 5.94 -9.20
N LEU A 118 6.92 5.08 -8.58
CA LEU A 118 5.48 5.00 -8.79
C LEU A 118 4.76 5.24 -7.47
N THR A 119 3.65 6.00 -7.50
CA THR A 119 2.78 6.17 -6.32
C THR A 119 1.38 5.75 -6.70
N THR A 120 0.74 4.88 -5.89
CA THR A 120 -0.61 4.39 -6.16
C THR A 120 -1.67 5.46 -5.93
N GLY A 121 -2.58 5.56 -6.90
CA GLY A 121 -3.75 6.44 -6.85
C GLY A 121 -4.89 5.86 -5.98
N LYS A 122 -6.04 6.54 -5.97
CA LYS A 122 -7.24 6.12 -5.20
C LYS A 122 -7.78 4.74 -5.62
N ASP A 123 -7.52 4.33 -6.84
CA ASP A 123 -7.85 2.99 -7.37
C ASP A 123 -6.83 1.91 -6.98
N GLY A 124 -5.81 2.28 -6.21
CA GLY A 124 -4.71 1.42 -5.81
C GLY A 124 -3.73 1.09 -6.92
N LYS A 125 -3.75 1.82 -8.05
CA LYS A 125 -2.89 1.55 -9.19
C LYS A 125 -1.86 2.63 -9.44
N ALA A 126 -0.71 2.19 -9.97
CA ALA A 126 0.31 3.06 -10.52
C ALA A 126 0.89 2.42 -11.79
N VAL A 127 1.24 3.22 -12.80
CA VAL A 127 1.65 2.71 -14.12
C VAL A 127 2.99 3.32 -14.53
N ALA A 128 3.94 2.46 -14.91
CA ALA A 128 5.14 2.84 -15.63
C ALA A 128 4.96 2.52 -17.11
N LYS A 129 5.20 3.51 -17.98
CA LYS A 129 5.06 3.37 -19.44
C LYS A 129 6.40 3.49 -20.14
N ASN A 130 6.42 3.03 -21.40
CA ASN A 130 7.57 3.14 -22.28
C ASN A 130 8.86 2.50 -21.72
N LEU A 131 8.69 1.40 -20.97
CA LEU A 131 9.82 0.64 -20.45
C LEU A 131 10.47 -0.13 -21.60
N PRO A 132 11.80 -0.02 -21.84
CA PRO A 132 12.50 -0.90 -22.77
C PRO A 132 12.24 -2.38 -22.45
N LEU A 133 12.34 -3.25 -23.45
CA LEU A 133 12.23 -4.69 -23.24
C LEU A 133 13.37 -5.18 -22.35
N GLY A 134 13.07 -6.03 -21.38
CA GLY A 134 14.02 -6.54 -20.40
C GLY A 134 13.35 -6.90 -19.07
N GLN A 135 14.16 -7.26 -18.08
CA GLN A 135 13.69 -7.65 -16.76
C GLN A 135 13.83 -6.51 -15.76
N TYR A 136 12.78 -6.31 -14.97
CA TYR A 136 12.71 -5.28 -13.92
C TYR A 136 12.35 -5.89 -12.57
N LYS A 137 12.88 -5.26 -11.51
CA LYS A 137 12.58 -5.56 -10.12
C LYS A 137 11.75 -4.40 -9.54
N VAL A 138 10.67 -4.74 -8.86
CA VAL A 138 9.76 -3.78 -8.22
C VAL A 138 9.76 -3.99 -6.72
N VAL A 139 9.96 -2.91 -5.97
CA VAL A 139 10.06 -2.91 -4.50
C VAL A 139 9.14 -1.83 -3.94
N GLU A 140 8.34 -2.15 -2.92
CA GLU A 140 7.65 -1.15 -2.12
C GLU A 140 8.65 -0.48 -1.18
N VAL A 141 8.71 0.85 -1.19
CA VAL A 141 9.60 1.62 -0.31
C VAL A 141 8.84 2.46 0.72
N THR A 142 7.55 2.71 0.47
CA THR A 142 6.67 3.37 1.43
C THR A 142 5.32 2.68 1.38
N ALA A 143 4.87 2.17 2.53
CA ALA A 143 3.51 1.64 2.69
C ALA A 143 2.50 2.80 2.81
N PRO A 144 1.22 2.58 2.46
CA PRO A 144 0.17 3.54 2.78
C PRO A 144 0.04 3.75 4.30
N ASP A 145 -0.41 4.93 4.72
CA ASP A 145 -0.70 5.19 6.14
C ASP A 145 -1.70 4.17 6.70
N GLY A 146 -1.40 3.64 7.88
CA GLY A 146 -2.18 2.59 8.54
C GLY A 146 -1.74 1.15 8.20
N TYR A 147 -0.73 0.98 7.34
CA TYR A 147 -0.26 -0.33 6.89
C TYR A 147 1.22 -0.55 7.21
N VAL A 148 1.59 -1.83 7.30
CA VAL A 148 2.96 -2.28 7.52
C VAL A 148 3.64 -2.49 6.18
N LEU A 149 4.91 -2.03 6.05
CA LEU A 149 5.67 -2.21 4.82
C LEU A 149 5.86 -3.70 4.49
N ASN A 150 5.58 -4.07 3.24
CA ASN A 150 5.89 -5.40 2.72
C ASN A 150 7.24 -5.35 1.99
N PRO A 151 8.30 -5.95 2.55
CA PRO A 151 9.64 -5.88 1.97
C PRO A 151 9.84 -6.83 0.78
N ASN A 152 8.83 -7.60 0.40
CA ASN A 152 8.94 -8.57 -0.68
C ASN A 152 9.10 -7.87 -2.03
N GLU A 153 10.13 -8.27 -2.76
CA GLU A 153 10.39 -7.82 -4.11
C GLU A 153 9.64 -8.70 -5.12
N GLN A 154 9.20 -8.12 -6.24
CA GLN A 154 8.67 -8.88 -7.38
C GLN A 154 9.43 -8.50 -8.65
N THR A 155 9.48 -9.42 -9.60
CA THR A 155 10.09 -9.21 -10.90
C THR A 155 9.07 -9.31 -12.01
N VAL A 156 9.29 -8.53 -13.09
CA VAL A 156 8.52 -8.57 -14.32
C VAL A 156 9.47 -8.56 -15.50
N THR A 157 9.09 -9.26 -16.57
CA THR A 157 9.91 -9.32 -17.79
C THR A 157 9.07 -8.94 -19.00
N PHE A 158 9.55 -7.96 -19.78
CA PHE A 158 8.96 -7.59 -21.05
C PHE A 158 9.76 -8.23 -22.18
N THR A 159 9.13 -9.12 -22.93
CA THR A 159 9.72 -9.80 -24.09
C THR A 159 9.01 -9.39 -25.36
N TYR A 160 9.76 -9.29 -26.45
CA TYR A 160 9.19 -9.02 -27.77
C TYR A 160 8.18 -10.10 -28.17
N VAL A 161 7.02 -9.69 -28.66
CA VAL A 161 5.95 -10.60 -29.12
C VAL A 161 5.99 -10.69 -30.65
N ASP A 162 5.67 -9.59 -31.35
CA ASP A 162 5.66 -9.51 -32.80
C ASP A 162 5.79 -8.03 -33.27
N ASP A 163 5.86 -7.84 -34.61
CA ASP A 163 6.02 -6.53 -35.22
C ASP A 163 4.71 -5.70 -35.32
N LYS A 164 3.64 -6.15 -34.64
CA LYS A 164 2.33 -5.46 -34.56
C LYS A 164 1.92 -5.14 -33.11
N THR A 165 2.70 -5.59 -32.11
CA THR A 165 2.43 -5.37 -30.70
C THR A 165 3.35 -4.26 -30.17
N PRO A 166 2.92 -3.00 -30.20
CA PRO A 166 3.77 -1.86 -29.80
C PRO A 166 3.96 -1.78 -28.28
N VAL A 167 3.00 -2.27 -27.49
CA VAL A 167 3.04 -2.19 -26.03
C VAL A 167 2.71 -3.55 -25.43
N ILE A 168 3.66 -4.10 -24.68
CA ILE A 168 3.50 -5.32 -23.87
C ILE A 168 3.06 -4.89 -22.47
N LYS A 169 1.91 -5.39 -21.99
CA LYS A 169 1.33 -5.00 -20.72
C LYS A 169 1.47 -6.11 -19.70
N GLU A 170 2.02 -5.77 -18.54
CA GLU A 170 2.15 -6.67 -17.39
C GLU A 170 1.62 -5.99 -16.13
N SER A 171 1.22 -6.80 -15.15
CA SER A 171 0.75 -6.31 -13.86
C SER A 171 1.33 -7.11 -12.70
N LEU A 172 1.63 -6.40 -11.61
CA LEU A 172 2.06 -6.96 -10.34
C LEU A 172 1.12 -6.50 -9.22
N THR A 173 0.76 -7.42 -8.33
CA THR A 173 -0.08 -7.11 -7.17
C THR A 173 0.74 -7.24 -5.89
N PHE A 174 0.68 -6.21 -5.05
CA PHE A 174 1.30 -6.17 -3.72
C PHE A 174 0.22 -5.99 -2.66
N SER A 175 0.33 -6.72 -1.56
CA SER A 175 -0.58 -6.59 -0.41
C SER A 175 0.19 -6.19 0.84
N ASN A 176 -0.42 -5.33 1.67
CA ASN A 176 0.10 -5.00 3.00
C ASN A 176 -0.89 -5.40 4.08
N ASP A 177 -0.33 -5.83 5.20
CA ASP A 177 -1.10 -6.03 6.42
C ASP A 177 -1.40 -4.67 7.06
N ARG A 178 -2.59 -4.51 7.62
CA ARG A 178 -2.98 -3.36 8.41
C ARG A 178 -2.20 -3.35 9.72
N GLN A 179 -1.75 -2.21 10.19
CA GLN A 179 -1.22 -2.06 11.55
C GLN A 179 -2.33 -2.36 12.56
N LYS A 180 -2.07 -3.24 13.51
CA LYS A 180 -3.03 -3.65 14.55
C LYS A 180 -2.92 -2.75 15.78
N LEU A 181 -3.95 -2.76 16.64
CA LEU A 181 -3.98 -2.07 17.92
C LEU A 181 -3.95 -3.07 19.06
N ASP A 182 -3.18 -2.74 20.11
CA ASP A 182 -3.25 -3.36 21.43
C ASP A 182 -3.59 -2.26 22.44
N MET A 183 -4.79 -2.34 23.03
CA MET A 183 -5.28 -1.38 24.03
C MET A 183 -5.51 -2.08 25.35
N SER A 184 -4.91 -1.57 26.42
CA SER A 184 -5.07 -2.14 27.76
C SER A 184 -5.07 -1.07 28.86
N VAL A 185 -5.67 -1.42 29.98
CA VAL A 185 -5.68 -0.63 31.22
C VAL A 185 -5.15 -1.51 32.35
N THR A 186 -4.27 -0.98 33.19
CA THR A 186 -3.83 -1.64 34.43
C THR A 186 -4.58 -1.03 35.60
N LYS A 187 -5.34 -1.84 36.28
CA LYS A 187 -6.15 -1.49 37.46
C LYS A 187 -5.34 -1.65 38.73
N LEU A 188 -5.18 -0.55 39.44
CA LEU A 188 -4.33 -0.48 40.63
C LEU A 188 -5.07 0.10 41.86
N ASP A 189 -4.61 -0.26 43.04
CA ASP A 189 -4.93 0.40 44.30
C ASP A 189 -4.24 1.79 44.34
N SER A 190 -4.95 2.82 44.77
CA SER A 190 -4.41 4.17 44.82
C SER A 190 -3.39 4.42 45.94
N GLU A 191 -3.38 3.57 46.98
CA GLU A 191 -2.55 3.75 48.15
C GLU A 191 -1.18 3.07 47.98
N ASP A 192 -1.16 1.82 47.50
CA ASP A 192 0.05 1.00 47.44
C ASP A 192 0.41 0.48 46.04
N ASN A 193 -0.40 0.81 45.01
CA ASN A 193 -0.26 0.37 43.62
C ASN A 193 -0.36 -1.15 43.42
N THR A 194 -0.99 -1.88 44.35
CA THR A 194 -1.23 -3.30 44.13
C THR A 194 -2.23 -3.51 42.99
N PRO A 195 -2.05 -4.53 42.12
CA PRO A 195 -3.02 -4.87 41.08
C PRO A 195 -4.38 -5.28 41.66
N ILE A 196 -5.46 -4.84 41.03
CA ILE A 196 -6.83 -5.17 41.46
C ILE A 196 -7.53 -6.00 40.39
N ALA A 197 -7.95 -7.19 40.72
CA ALA A 197 -8.77 -8.06 39.88
C ALA A 197 -10.28 -7.76 40.02
N GLY A 198 -11.05 -8.14 38.99
CA GLY A 198 -12.52 -8.15 39.04
C GLY A 198 -13.20 -6.81 38.73
N ALA A 199 -12.46 -5.75 38.40
CA ALA A 199 -13.04 -4.52 37.86
C ALA A 199 -13.52 -4.74 36.43
N VAL A 200 -14.73 -4.31 36.09
CA VAL A 200 -15.27 -4.41 34.73
C VAL A 200 -15.19 -3.06 34.03
N PHE A 201 -14.56 -3.02 32.88
CA PHE A 201 -14.48 -1.84 32.03
C PHE A 201 -15.27 -2.01 30.74
N GLY A 202 -15.92 -0.93 30.27
CA GLY A 202 -16.50 -0.82 28.96
C GLY A 202 -15.61 0.07 28.07
N LEU A 203 -15.26 -0.40 26.87
CA LEU A 203 -14.65 0.40 25.83
C LEU A 203 -15.73 0.96 24.92
N TYR A 204 -15.73 2.27 24.72
CA TYR A 204 -16.71 3.01 23.93
C TYR A 204 -16.00 3.75 22.79
N ALA A 205 -16.70 3.93 21.68
CA ALA A 205 -16.28 4.86 20.63
C ALA A 205 -16.37 6.30 21.14
N ASP A 206 -15.29 7.09 21.04
CA ASP A 206 -15.28 8.51 21.42
C ASP A 206 -15.43 9.45 20.20
N GLU A 207 -15.61 8.88 19.03
CA GLU A 207 -16.00 9.56 17.80
C GLU A 207 -16.81 8.64 16.89
N ASP A 208 -17.44 9.20 15.87
CA ASP A 208 -18.09 8.40 14.83
C ASP A 208 -17.05 7.66 14.01
N ILE A 209 -17.16 6.32 13.95
CA ILE A 209 -16.25 5.49 13.14
C ILE A 209 -16.87 5.25 11.78
N LYS A 210 -16.12 5.57 10.71
CA LYS A 210 -16.57 5.45 9.33
C LYS A 210 -15.85 4.31 8.61
N ASN A 211 -16.57 3.66 7.70
CA ASN A 211 -15.98 2.67 6.81
C ASN A 211 -15.22 3.34 5.65
N VAL A 212 -14.61 2.53 4.77
CA VAL A 212 -13.84 2.98 3.59
C VAL A 212 -14.65 3.89 2.65
N ASP A 213 -15.98 3.73 2.60
CA ASP A 213 -16.88 4.54 1.76
C ASP A 213 -17.32 5.85 2.46
N GLY A 214 -16.82 6.11 3.67
CA GLY A 214 -17.15 7.29 4.47
C GLY A 214 -18.48 7.21 5.21
N LYS A 215 -19.15 6.05 5.21
CA LYS A 215 -20.40 5.81 5.96
C LYS A 215 -20.10 5.58 7.43
N VAL A 216 -20.82 6.27 8.32
CA VAL A 216 -20.77 6.00 9.77
C VAL A 216 -21.32 4.61 10.02
N ILE A 217 -20.49 3.73 10.61
CA ILE A 217 -20.83 2.36 10.98
C ILE A 217 -20.95 2.19 12.49
N ILE A 218 -20.35 3.08 13.26
CA ILE A 218 -20.44 3.19 14.72
C ILE A 218 -20.60 4.65 15.08
N GLU A 219 -21.60 4.97 15.87
CA GLU A 219 -21.81 6.31 16.43
C GLU A 219 -20.98 6.49 17.71
N LYS A 220 -20.52 7.72 17.95
CA LYS A 220 -19.89 8.11 19.23
C LYS A 220 -20.76 7.70 20.41
N GLY A 221 -20.12 7.18 21.45
CA GLY A 221 -20.78 6.70 22.69
C GLY A 221 -21.23 5.25 22.63
N THR A 222 -21.08 4.56 21.50
CA THR A 222 -21.41 3.12 21.40
C THR A 222 -20.45 2.27 22.21
N LEU A 223 -20.99 1.39 23.09
CA LEU A 223 -20.22 0.37 23.79
C LEU A 223 -19.77 -0.71 22.80
N LEU A 224 -18.47 -0.93 22.72
CA LEU A 224 -17.84 -1.87 21.78
C LEU A 224 -17.47 -3.19 22.42
N GLU A 225 -16.89 -3.15 23.63
CA GLU A 225 -16.41 -4.31 24.36
C GLU A 225 -16.51 -4.09 25.88
N LYS A 226 -16.73 -5.17 26.62
CA LYS A 226 -16.53 -5.24 28.07
C LYS A 226 -15.38 -6.17 28.39
N ALA A 227 -14.49 -5.74 29.26
CA ALA A 227 -13.37 -6.56 29.72
C ALA A 227 -13.21 -6.43 31.25
N THR A 228 -12.74 -7.49 31.88
CA THR A 228 -12.56 -7.56 33.32
C THR A 228 -11.08 -7.65 33.67
N SER A 229 -10.65 -6.95 34.74
CA SER A 229 -9.26 -7.02 35.18
C SER A 229 -8.91 -8.41 35.70
N ASP A 230 -7.78 -8.94 35.28
CA ASP A 230 -7.21 -10.21 35.70
C ASP A 230 -6.48 -10.08 37.06
N GLU A 231 -5.83 -11.16 37.53
CA GLU A 231 -5.07 -11.20 38.77
C GLU A 231 -3.90 -10.19 38.82
N ASN A 232 -3.41 -9.75 37.64
CA ASN A 232 -2.39 -8.72 37.51
C ASN A 232 -2.98 -7.31 37.33
N GLY A 233 -4.29 -7.16 37.51
CA GLY A 233 -5.01 -5.92 37.29
C GLY A 233 -5.17 -5.55 35.82
N LYS A 234 -4.77 -6.42 34.87
CA LYS A 234 -4.77 -6.08 33.44
C LYS A 234 -6.14 -6.28 32.81
N ILE A 235 -6.61 -5.24 32.14
CA ILE A 235 -7.81 -5.23 31.31
C ILE A 235 -7.31 -5.10 29.86
N THR A 236 -7.62 -6.06 28.98
CA THR A 236 -7.22 -6.06 27.57
C THR A 236 -8.45 -6.05 26.69
N PHE A 237 -8.49 -5.13 25.73
CA PHE A 237 -9.53 -5.08 24.70
C PHE A 237 -9.03 -5.85 23.47
N VAL A 238 -9.66 -6.99 23.19
CA VAL A 238 -9.11 -8.02 22.29
C VAL A 238 -9.64 -7.97 20.85
N LYS A 239 -10.64 -7.14 20.58
CA LYS A 239 -11.21 -7.05 19.21
C LYS A 239 -10.25 -6.37 18.25
N ASP A 240 -10.45 -6.60 16.97
CA ASP A 240 -9.63 -6.02 15.91
C ASP A 240 -10.10 -4.60 15.57
N TYR A 241 -9.64 -3.62 16.34
CA TYR A 241 -10.05 -2.21 16.25
C TYR A 241 -9.39 -1.46 15.09
N PRO A 242 -10.11 -0.57 14.36
CA PRO A 242 -9.52 0.42 13.48
C PRO A 242 -8.86 1.56 14.29
N PHE A 243 -8.03 2.37 13.64
CA PHE A 243 -7.58 3.63 14.23
C PHE A 243 -8.77 4.57 14.40
N ALA A 244 -9.02 5.01 15.63
CA ALA A 244 -10.06 5.95 16.02
C ALA A 244 -9.81 6.44 17.45
N LYS A 245 -10.70 7.28 17.98
CA LYS A 245 -10.71 7.63 19.40
C LYS A 245 -11.63 6.72 20.17
N TYR A 246 -11.11 6.21 21.28
CA TYR A 246 -11.83 5.35 22.20
C TYR A 246 -11.75 5.88 23.62
N VAL A 247 -12.72 5.52 24.44
CA VAL A 247 -12.74 5.82 25.87
C VAL A 247 -13.10 4.55 26.66
N ALA A 248 -12.25 4.19 27.63
CA ALA A 248 -12.55 3.13 28.57
C ALA A 248 -13.08 3.72 29.87
N LYS A 249 -14.17 3.13 30.40
CA LYS A 249 -14.83 3.54 31.65
C LYS A 249 -15.02 2.32 32.56
N GLU A 250 -14.79 2.50 33.85
CA GLU A 250 -15.17 1.50 34.83
C GLU A 250 -16.71 1.45 34.90
N ILE A 251 -17.29 0.27 34.68
CA ILE A 251 -18.73 0.05 34.73
C ILE A 251 -19.15 -0.77 35.97
N GLU A 252 -18.23 -1.62 36.50
CA GLU A 252 -18.41 -2.32 37.76
C GLU A 252 -17.09 -2.23 38.54
N LYS A 253 -17.15 -1.60 39.70
CA LYS A 253 -16.01 -1.50 40.61
C LYS A 253 -15.75 -2.80 41.37
N PRO A 254 -14.51 -3.10 41.76
CA PRO A 254 -14.22 -4.23 42.66
C PRO A 254 -14.81 -4.02 44.04
N ALA A 255 -15.08 -5.12 44.72
CA ALA A 255 -15.53 -5.06 46.12
C ALA A 255 -14.47 -4.42 47.04
N GLY A 256 -14.89 -3.57 47.98
CA GLY A 256 -13.97 -2.87 48.90
C GLY A 256 -13.36 -1.59 48.36
N TYR A 257 -13.76 -1.10 47.18
CA TYR A 257 -13.26 0.14 46.59
C TYR A 257 -14.38 1.16 46.38
N VAL A 258 -13.98 2.44 46.29
CA VAL A 258 -14.87 3.56 45.95
C VAL A 258 -14.96 3.64 44.43
N THR A 259 -16.15 4.01 43.92
CA THR A 259 -16.31 4.28 42.47
C THR A 259 -15.43 5.44 42.07
N ASN A 260 -14.67 5.29 40.97
CA ASN A 260 -13.96 6.35 40.32
C ASN A 260 -14.65 6.67 38.96
N GLU A 261 -14.97 7.95 38.71
CA GLU A 261 -15.65 8.39 37.50
C GLU A 261 -14.67 8.89 36.41
N GLU A 262 -13.36 8.77 36.65
CA GLU A 262 -12.35 9.08 35.65
C GLU A 262 -12.51 8.16 34.44
N VAL A 263 -11.96 8.58 33.31
CA VAL A 263 -11.98 7.80 32.06
C VAL A 263 -10.58 7.68 31.48
N VAL A 264 -10.31 6.60 30.78
CA VAL A 264 -9.07 6.40 30.03
C VAL A 264 -9.34 6.67 28.56
N ASN A 265 -8.63 7.64 27.99
CA ASN A 265 -8.78 8.01 26.59
C ASN A 265 -7.67 7.36 25.75
N PHE A 266 -8.05 6.75 24.63
CA PHE A 266 -7.14 6.22 23.61
C PHE A 266 -7.34 6.99 22.32
N ASP A 267 -6.44 7.94 22.02
CA ASP A 267 -6.35 8.62 20.70
C ASP A 267 -5.37 7.82 19.82
N THR A 268 -5.90 6.77 19.16
CA THR A 268 -5.08 5.82 18.43
C THR A 268 -4.69 6.35 17.06
N LYS A 269 -3.40 6.25 16.71
CA LYS A 269 -2.82 6.77 15.47
C LYS A 269 -1.80 5.80 14.89
N TYR A 270 -1.65 5.87 13.58
CA TYR A 270 -0.59 5.18 12.87
C TYR A 270 0.79 5.53 13.44
N GLN A 271 1.62 4.51 13.69
CA GLN A 271 2.94 4.63 14.33
C GLN A 271 4.11 4.33 13.38
N GLY A 272 3.87 4.44 12.06
CA GLY A 272 4.88 4.19 11.03
C GLY A 272 4.85 2.77 10.48
N GLN A 273 5.39 2.62 9.27
CA GLN A 273 5.27 1.39 8.47
C GLN A 273 6.05 0.18 9.02
N ASP A 274 6.95 0.38 9.98
CA ASP A 274 7.75 -0.70 10.56
C ASP A 274 7.14 -1.27 11.85
N VAL A 275 6.04 -0.67 12.35
CA VAL A 275 5.33 -1.07 13.55
C VAL A 275 4.14 -1.96 13.17
N LYS A 276 4.17 -3.24 13.55
CA LYS A 276 3.07 -4.18 13.27
C LYS A 276 1.86 -3.96 14.18
N THR A 277 2.12 -3.64 15.46
CA THR A 277 1.08 -3.41 16.48
C THR A 277 1.38 -2.13 17.24
N ALA A 278 0.46 -1.18 17.20
CA ALA A 278 0.51 0.03 18.00
C ALA A 278 -0.06 -0.27 19.39
N VAL A 279 0.75 -0.06 20.42
CA VAL A 279 0.43 -0.42 21.81
C VAL A 279 0.04 0.82 22.61
N TYR A 280 -1.12 0.77 23.26
CA TYR A 280 -1.68 1.82 24.12
C TYR A 280 -2.01 1.24 25.50
N ASN A 281 -1.22 1.60 26.49
CA ASN A 281 -1.42 1.17 27.89
C ASN A 281 -1.68 2.39 28.76
N SER A 282 -2.58 2.24 29.73
CA SER A 282 -2.88 3.26 30.73
C SER A 282 -3.07 2.63 32.11
N GLU A 283 -2.90 3.40 33.16
CA GLU A 283 -3.21 3.03 34.52
C GLU A 283 -4.54 3.64 34.95
N TYR A 284 -5.25 2.95 35.82
CA TYR A 284 -6.49 3.42 36.44
C TYR A 284 -6.55 2.98 37.88
N LYS A 285 -6.77 3.94 38.82
CA LYS A 285 -6.66 3.69 40.26
C LYS A 285 -8.01 3.86 40.98
N ASN A 286 -8.34 2.93 41.86
CA ASN A 286 -9.45 3.10 42.81
C ASN A 286 -8.92 3.22 44.24
N THR A 287 -9.64 4.02 45.04
CA THR A 287 -9.34 4.23 46.44
C THR A 287 -10.06 3.16 47.27
N PRO A 288 -9.38 2.45 48.22
CA PRO A 288 -10.04 1.54 49.14
C PRO A 288 -11.13 2.24 49.95
N THR A 289 -12.17 1.46 50.31
CA THR A 289 -13.22 1.94 51.21
C THR A 289 -12.67 1.91 52.65
N THR A 290 -12.55 3.07 53.29
CA THR A 290 -12.15 3.15 54.69
C THR A 290 -13.39 3.09 55.63
N PHE A 291 -13.24 2.41 56.76
CA PHE A 291 -14.21 2.43 57.83
C PHE A 291 -13.60 3.26 58.97
N GLU A 292 -14.26 4.33 59.38
CA GLU A 292 -13.96 5.01 60.65
C GLU A 292 -14.75 4.31 61.79
N PHE A 293 -14.05 3.95 62.86
CA PHE A 293 -14.61 3.36 64.06
C PHE A 293 -14.79 4.43 65.17
#